data_d040e6da2130f978f4f4364653b755e7
#
_entry.id   d040e6da2130f978f4f4364653b755e7
#
_cell.length_a   1.000
_cell.length_b   1.000
_cell.length_c   1.000
_cell.angle_alpha   90.00
_cell.angle_beta   90.00
_cell.angle_gamma   90.00
#
_symmetry.space_group_name_H-M   'P 1'
#
loop_
_entity.id
_entity.type
_entity.pdbx_description
1 polymer ?
#
loop_
_entity_poly.entity_id
_entity_poly.type
_entity_poly.pdbx_seq_one_letter_code
_entity_poly.pdbx_strand_id
1 'polypeptide(L)'
;MLIDDENLFHLVFEDACSLLDMALSIEALDSSDEANERFKEWFPDDPNHEKPECVFVDLNIIGSSFDGIELIRKINHEHGNGCVIGIISSSEDEEEIDKAKIVGAQFWIIKSDDIEPRLEEFMKDYDGYVNKTGPFKVYR
;
A
#
# COMPACT_ATOMS: atom_id res chain seq x y z
N MET A 1 -0.98 2.00 6.44
CA MET A 1 -0.84 0.53 6.69
C MET A 1 0.19 -0.04 5.72
N LEU A 2 1.04 -0.92 6.21
CA LEU A 2 1.98 -1.68 5.38
C LEU A 2 1.62 -3.17 5.45
N ILE A 3 1.52 -3.83 4.30
CA ILE A 3 1.27 -5.27 4.15
C ILE A 3 2.49 -5.87 3.47
N ASP A 4 3.32 -6.55 4.24
CA ASP A 4 4.62 -7.08 3.84
C ASP A 4 5.05 -8.17 4.82
N ASP A 5 5.60 -9.28 4.36
CA ASP A 5 6.06 -10.38 5.20
C ASP A 5 7.53 -10.25 5.67
N GLU A 6 8.25 -9.23 5.21
CA GLU A 6 9.64 -8.97 5.60
C GLU A 6 9.71 -8.09 6.85
N ASN A 7 9.96 -8.68 8.00
CA ASN A 7 10.10 -7.93 9.27
C ASN A 7 11.19 -6.86 9.24
N LEU A 8 12.30 -7.11 8.55
CA LEU A 8 13.36 -6.12 8.41
C LEU A 8 12.89 -4.89 7.63
N PHE A 9 12.12 -5.08 6.58
CA PHE A 9 11.55 -3.97 5.82
C PHE A 9 10.54 -3.17 6.64
N HIS A 10 9.78 -3.80 7.52
CA HIS A 10 8.90 -3.08 8.45
C HIS A 10 9.67 -2.03 9.26
N LEU A 11 10.85 -2.39 9.78
CA LEU A 11 11.69 -1.48 10.55
C LEU A 11 12.22 -0.33 9.70
N VAL A 12 12.70 -0.62 8.49
CA VAL A 12 13.20 0.40 7.54
C VAL A 12 12.07 1.38 7.17
N PHE A 13 10.89 0.87 6.92
CA PHE A 13 9.73 1.67 6.57
C PHE A 13 9.25 2.55 7.74
N GLU A 14 9.19 2.01 8.94
CA GLU A 14 8.84 2.75 10.17
C GLU A 14 9.82 3.88 10.44
N ASP A 15 11.12 3.62 10.31
CA ASP A 15 12.17 4.62 10.46
C ASP A 15 12.01 5.76 9.47
N ALA A 16 11.82 5.44 8.19
CA ALA A 16 11.62 6.44 7.14
C ALA A 16 10.38 7.30 7.39
N CYS A 17 9.28 6.68 7.78
CA CYS A 17 8.05 7.39 8.14
C CYS A 17 8.23 8.32 9.34
N SER A 18 8.97 7.90 10.36
CA SER A 18 9.30 8.71 11.52
C SER A 18 10.14 9.94 11.17
N LEU A 19 11.15 9.76 10.29
CA LEU A 19 12.00 10.84 9.81
C LEU A 19 11.23 11.89 9.00
N LEU A 20 10.21 11.47 8.27
CA LEU A 20 9.35 12.35 7.47
C LEU A 20 8.19 12.96 8.27
N ASP A 21 8.15 12.75 9.59
CA ASP A 21 7.06 13.21 10.46
C ASP A 21 5.67 12.77 9.94
N MET A 22 5.63 11.63 9.29
CA MET A 22 4.39 11.01 8.86
C MET A 22 3.70 10.43 10.11
N ALA A 23 2.58 11.02 10.50
CA ALA A 23 1.76 10.55 11.61
C ALA A 23 1.06 9.24 11.23
N LEU A 24 1.83 8.14 11.22
CA LEU A 24 1.33 6.84 10.84
C LEU A 24 1.25 5.94 12.08
N SER A 25 0.05 5.50 12.39
CA SER A 25 -0.06 4.22 13.06
C SER A 25 0.24 3.15 12.01
N ILE A 26 1.49 2.68 11.98
CA ILE A 26 1.88 1.62 11.05
C ILE A 26 1.38 0.31 11.62
N GLU A 27 0.29 -0.21 11.11
CA GLU A 27 -0.09 -1.58 11.33
C GLU A 27 0.60 -2.42 10.25
N ALA A 28 1.67 -3.11 10.61
CA ALA A 28 2.35 -4.02 9.72
C ALA A 28 1.65 -5.38 9.76
N LEU A 29 1.11 -5.79 8.63
CA LEU A 29 0.50 -7.11 8.45
C LEU A 29 1.43 -7.95 7.57
N ASP A 30 1.62 -9.20 7.94
CA ASP A 30 2.54 -10.13 7.27
C ASP A 30 1.84 -11.08 6.28
N SER A 31 0.55 -10.90 6.05
CA SER A 31 -0.26 -11.78 5.21
C SER A 31 -1.36 -11.02 4.48
N SER A 32 -1.55 -11.34 3.19
CA SER A 32 -2.68 -10.82 2.40
C SER A 32 -4.02 -11.37 2.88
N ASP A 33 -4.05 -12.55 3.48
CA ASP A 33 -5.26 -13.15 4.06
C ASP A 33 -5.70 -12.35 5.29
N GLU A 34 -4.77 -12.00 6.18
CA GLU A 34 -5.03 -11.15 7.34
C GLU A 34 -5.50 -9.76 6.92
N ALA A 35 -4.85 -9.15 5.93
CA ALA A 35 -5.26 -7.87 5.39
C ALA A 35 -6.68 -7.91 4.82
N ASN A 36 -7.03 -8.96 4.09
CA ASN A 36 -8.38 -9.13 3.54
C ASN A 36 -9.44 -9.24 4.65
N GLU A 37 -9.16 -9.95 5.74
CA GLU A 37 -10.06 -10.03 6.90
C GLU A 37 -10.20 -8.66 7.60
N ARG A 38 -9.09 -7.93 7.77
CA ARG A 38 -9.11 -6.57 8.34
C ARG A 38 -9.94 -5.61 7.49
N PHE A 39 -9.84 -5.67 6.17
CA PHE A 39 -10.64 -4.83 5.28
C PHE A 39 -12.14 -5.09 5.41
N LYS A 40 -12.56 -6.31 5.66
CA LYS A 40 -13.96 -6.64 5.93
C LYS A 40 -14.50 -5.96 7.18
N GLU A 41 -13.65 -5.78 8.20
CA GLU A 41 -14.01 -5.10 9.45
C GLU A 41 -14.12 -3.57 9.26
N TRP A 42 -13.29 -2.99 8.38
CA TRP A 42 -13.20 -1.54 8.21
C TRP A 42 -14.22 -0.95 7.24
N PHE A 43 -14.75 -1.75 6.33
CA PHE A 43 -15.61 -1.26 5.25
C PHE A 43 -17.13 -1.39 5.43
N PRO A 44 -17.70 -2.01 6.44
CA PRO A 44 -19.05 -1.61 6.85
C PRO A 44 -18.98 -0.15 7.32
N ASP A 45 -19.95 0.66 6.95
CA ASP A 45 -20.05 2.08 7.37
C ASP A 45 -20.26 2.20 8.90
N ASP A 46 -19.33 1.67 9.66
CA ASP A 46 -19.29 1.83 11.10
C ASP A 46 -18.38 3.01 11.45
N PRO A 47 -18.93 4.13 11.96
CA PRO A 47 -18.15 5.31 12.31
C PRO A 47 -17.16 5.07 13.46
N ASN A 48 -17.24 3.93 14.15
CA ASN A 48 -16.32 3.55 15.23
C ASN A 48 -15.10 2.77 14.77
N HIS A 49 -15.03 2.37 13.49
CA HIS A 49 -13.87 1.68 12.92
C HIS A 49 -12.97 2.69 12.19
N GLU A 50 -11.73 2.82 12.67
CA GLU A 50 -10.70 3.61 11.98
C GLU A 50 -10.24 2.88 10.72
N LYS A 51 -10.57 3.44 9.56
CA LYS A 51 -10.09 2.95 8.26
C LYS A 51 -8.67 3.45 8.01
N PRO A 52 -7.78 2.65 7.38
CA PRO A 52 -6.49 3.15 6.96
C PRO A 52 -6.67 4.20 5.86
N GLU A 53 -5.96 5.31 5.97
CA GLU A 53 -5.97 6.36 4.93
C GLU A 53 -5.16 5.94 3.71
N CYS A 54 -4.05 5.25 3.93
CA CYS A 54 -3.15 4.78 2.90
C CYS A 54 -2.67 3.36 3.17
N VAL A 55 -2.63 2.54 2.12
CA VAL A 55 -2.18 1.14 2.19
C VAL A 55 -1.06 0.91 1.18
N PHE A 56 0.07 0.46 1.69
CA PHE A 56 1.22 0.00 0.91
C PHE A 56 1.23 -1.52 0.91
N VAL A 57 1.21 -2.14 -0.25
CA VAL A 57 1.12 -3.60 -0.39
C VAL A 57 2.36 -4.13 -1.08
N ASP A 58 3.08 -5.07 -0.44
CA ASP A 58 4.14 -5.82 -1.12
C ASP A 58 3.55 -6.71 -2.22
N LEU A 59 4.26 -6.82 -3.33
CA LEU A 59 3.84 -7.65 -4.46
C LEU A 59 3.82 -9.13 -4.11
N ASN A 60 4.88 -9.60 -3.46
CA ASN A 60 5.11 -11.01 -3.17
C ASN A 60 5.07 -11.27 -1.66
N ILE A 61 3.92 -11.66 -1.16
CA ILE A 61 3.73 -12.02 0.25
C ILE A 61 3.75 -13.54 0.37
N ILE A 62 4.87 -14.08 0.85
CA ILE A 62 5.09 -15.52 0.95
C ILE A 62 4.07 -16.16 1.90
N GLY A 63 3.50 -17.29 1.50
CA GLY A 63 2.53 -18.04 2.31
C GLY A 63 1.11 -17.49 2.32
N SER A 64 0.86 -16.43 1.56
CA SER A 64 -0.48 -15.89 1.36
C SER A 64 -1.23 -16.60 0.23
N SER A 65 -2.56 -16.60 0.29
CA SER A 65 -3.42 -17.24 -0.72
C SER A 65 -3.41 -16.50 -2.06
N PHE A 66 -3.01 -15.21 -2.06
CA PHE A 66 -2.96 -14.35 -3.24
C PHE A 66 -1.89 -13.29 -3.09
N ASP A 67 -1.36 -12.81 -4.22
CA ASP A 67 -0.32 -11.78 -4.25
C ASP A 67 -0.88 -10.36 -3.99
N GLY A 68 0.01 -9.37 -3.96
CA GLY A 68 -0.37 -7.98 -3.68
C GLY A 68 -1.28 -7.37 -4.74
N ILE A 69 -1.13 -7.72 -6.01
CA ILE A 69 -2.00 -7.25 -7.09
C ILE A 69 -3.42 -7.82 -6.93
N GLU A 70 -3.53 -9.12 -6.63
CA GLU A 70 -4.83 -9.74 -6.36
C GLU A 70 -5.49 -9.17 -5.11
N LEU A 71 -4.72 -8.88 -4.07
CA LEU A 71 -5.24 -8.23 -2.87
C LEU A 71 -5.86 -6.86 -3.19
N ILE A 72 -5.17 -6.02 -3.96
CA ILE A 72 -5.68 -4.71 -4.39
C ILE A 72 -6.96 -4.88 -5.21
N ARG A 73 -6.98 -5.83 -6.14
CA ARG A 73 -8.18 -6.14 -6.93
C ARG A 73 -9.37 -6.50 -6.05
N LYS A 74 -9.18 -7.38 -5.07
CA LYS A 74 -10.24 -7.77 -4.13
C LYS A 74 -10.74 -6.61 -3.29
N ILE A 75 -9.83 -5.81 -2.74
CA ILE A 75 -10.17 -4.64 -1.93
C ILE A 75 -11.00 -3.65 -2.74
N ASN A 76 -10.57 -3.31 -3.94
CA ASN A 76 -11.28 -2.36 -4.81
C ASN A 76 -12.64 -2.90 -5.26
N HIS A 77 -12.75 -4.20 -5.51
CA HIS A 77 -14.00 -4.84 -5.94
C HIS A 77 -15.02 -4.98 -4.80
N GLU A 78 -14.56 -5.42 -3.63
CA GLU A 78 -15.44 -5.74 -2.49
C GLU A 78 -15.76 -4.51 -1.62
N HIS A 79 -14.85 -3.55 -1.53
CA HIS A 79 -14.91 -2.45 -0.57
C HIS A 79 -14.88 -1.05 -1.20
N GLY A 80 -14.73 -0.97 -2.52
CA GLY A 80 -14.61 0.31 -3.23
C GLY A 80 -13.29 1.03 -2.94
N ASN A 81 -13.16 2.26 -3.42
CA ASN A 81 -11.92 3.03 -3.38
C ASN A 81 -11.86 3.94 -2.13
N GLY A 82 -12.08 3.39 -0.94
CA GLY A 82 -12.17 4.15 0.32
C GLY A 82 -10.83 4.61 0.90
N CYS A 83 -9.69 4.14 0.37
CA CYS A 83 -8.34 4.51 0.82
C CYS A 83 -7.41 4.70 -0.38
N VAL A 84 -6.28 5.39 -0.15
CA VAL A 84 -5.18 5.42 -1.10
C VAL A 84 -4.45 4.08 -1.02
N ILE A 85 -4.29 3.38 -2.14
CA ILE A 85 -3.68 2.05 -2.16
C ILE A 85 -2.72 1.88 -3.34
N GLY A 86 -1.58 1.27 -3.09
CA GLY A 86 -0.60 0.97 -4.13
C GLY A 86 0.40 -0.08 -3.71
N ILE A 87 1.32 -0.38 -4.62
CA ILE A 87 2.36 -1.40 -4.44
C ILE A 87 3.65 -0.78 -3.90
N ILE A 88 4.32 -1.53 -3.04
CA ILE A 88 5.70 -1.30 -2.65
C ILE A 88 6.48 -2.60 -2.88
N SER A 89 7.43 -2.61 -3.82
CA SER A 89 8.09 -3.83 -4.26
C SER A 89 9.50 -3.56 -4.80
N SER A 90 10.39 -4.52 -4.66
CA SER A 90 11.72 -4.48 -5.30
C SER A 90 11.68 -4.73 -6.81
N SER A 91 10.56 -5.21 -7.34
CA SER A 91 10.38 -5.46 -8.78
C SER A 91 10.24 -4.15 -9.58
N GLU A 92 10.89 -4.10 -10.73
CA GLU A 92 10.75 -3.05 -11.75
C GLU A 92 10.16 -3.60 -13.05
N ASP A 93 9.51 -4.75 -12.99
CA ASP A 93 8.89 -5.39 -14.14
C ASP A 93 7.68 -4.58 -14.64
N GLU A 94 7.78 -4.05 -15.85
CA GLU A 94 6.75 -3.20 -16.45
C GLU A 94 5.41 -3.94 -16.63
N GLU A 95 5.44 -5.26 -16.85
CA GLU A 95 4.22 -6.06 -17.00
C GLU A 95 3.47 -6.17 -15.67
N GLU A 96 4.19 -6.33 -14.56
CA GLU A 96 3.62 -6.33 -13.22
C GLU A 96 3.07 -4.94 -12.83
N ILE A 97 3.80 -3.88 -13.17
CA ILE A 97 3.38 -2.49 -12.95
C ILE A 97 2.08 -2.20 -13.69
N ASP A 98 1.99 -2.62 -14.97
CA ASP A 98 0.76 -2.44 -15.76
C ASP A 98 -0.43 -3.23 -15.17
N LYS A 99 -0.21 -4.45 -14.71
CA LYS A 99 -1.24 -5.25 -14.04
C LYS A 99 -1.75 -4.56 -12.76
N ALA A 100 -0.85 -4.02 -11.95
CA ALA A 100 -1.22 -3.28 -10.74
C ALA A 100 -2.08 -2.06 -11.05
N LYS A 101 -1.70 -1.30 -12.08
CA LYS A 101 -2.46 -0.14 -12.56
C LYS A 101 -3.88 -0.53 -12.99
N ILE A 102 -4.04 -1.63 -13.72
CA ILE A 102 -5.33 -2.12 -14.22
C ILE A 102 -6.27 -2.48 -13.06
N VAL A 103 -5.78 -3.07 -11.97
CA VAL A 103 -6.61 -3.44 -10.82
C VAL A 103 -6.92 -2.28 -9.88
N GLY A 104 -6.39 -1.10 -10.16
CA GLY A 104 -6.70 0.12 -9.43
C GLY A 104 -5.66 0.55 -8.40
N ALA A 105 -4.44 0.02 -8.45
CA ALA A 105 -3.32 0.60 -7.71
C ALA A 105 -3.09 2.04 -8.17
N GLN A 106 -2.87 2.95 -7.23
CA GLN A 106 -2.69 4.37 -7.54
C GLN A 106 -1.22 4.74 -7.70
N PHE A 107 -0.31 3.93 -7.15
CA PHE A 107 1.13 4.16 -7.20
C PHE A 107 1.91 2.86 -7.12
N TRP A 108 3.20 2.94 -7.47
CA TRP A 108 4.19 1.89 -7.29
C TRP A 108 5.47 2.51 -6.74
N ILE A 109 5.95 2.04 -5.60
CA ILE A 109 7.20 2.49 -4.99
C ILE A 109 8.22 1.36 -5.07
N ILE A 110 9.40 1.66 -5.62
CA ILE A 110 10.50 0.69 -5.65
C ILE A 110 11.11 0.59 -4.25
N LYS A 111 11.06 -0.62 -3.72
CA LYS A 111 11.54 -0.99 -2.39
C LYS A 111 13.08 -0.98 -2.35
N SER A 112 13.65 -0.32 -1.36
CA SER A 112 15.11 -0.31 -1.12
C SER A 112 15.38 0.03 0.35
N ASP A 113 16.62 -0.17 0.79
CA ASP A 113 17.05 0.19 2.14
C ASP A 113 17.00 1.71 2.38
N ASP A 114 17.09 2.50 1.31
CA ASP A 114 16.94 3.96 1.32
C ASP A 114 15.59 4.35 0.71
N ILE A 115 14.52 4.04 1.41
CA ILE A 115 13.14 4.30 0.95
C ILE A 115 12.69 5.74 1.21
N GLU A 116 13.33 6.47 2.12
CA GLU A 116 12.92 7.81 2.56
C GLU A 116 12.73 8.81 1.41
N PRO A 117 13.66 8.98 0.45
CA PRO A 117 13.48 9.93 -0.65
C PRO A 117 12.24 9.63 -1.52
N ARG A 118 11.92 8.36 -1.70
CA ARG A 118 10.74 7.93 -2.48
C ARG A 118 9.45 8.21 -1.74
N LEU A 119 9.42 7.97 -0.43
CA LEU A 119 8.27 8.32 0.42
C LEU A 119 8.08 9.83 0.48
N GLU A 120 9.16 10.61 0.54
CA GLU A 120 9.08 12.07 0.49
C GLU A 120 8.44 12.57 -0.80
N GLU A 121 8.85 12.04 -1.95
CA GLU A 121 8.21 12.36 -3.23
C GLU A 121 6.74 11.92 -3.28
N PHE A 122 6.46 10.71 -2.81
CA PHE A 122 5.09 10.20 -2.70
C PHE A 122 4.20 11.15 -1.88
N MET A 123 4.70 11.65 -0.76
CA MET A 123 3.93 12.56 0.10
C MET A 123 3.62 13.89 -0.58
N LYS A 124 4.47 14.37 -1.47
CA LYS A 124 4.18 15.57 -2.28
C LYS A 124 3.01 15.37 -3.23
N ASP A 125 2.79 14.15 -3.70
CA ASP A 125 1.72 13.79 -4.63
C ASP A 125 0.45 13.27 -3.92
N TYR A 126 0.48 13.14 -2.59
CA TYR A 126 -0.54 12.44 -1.80
C TYR A 126 -1.95 13.02 -1.96
N ASP A 127 -2.09 14.34 -1.97
CA ASP A 127 -3.39 14.99 -2.15
C ASP A 127 -4.04 14.63 -3.50
N GLY A 128 -3.24 14.44 -4.54
CA GLY A 128 -3.71 13.97 -5.84
C GLY A 128 -4.28 12.56 -5.79
N TYR A 129 -3.68 11.68 -4.98
CA TYR A 129 -4.20 10.33 -4.78
C TYR A 129 -5.50 10.32 -3.96
N VAL A 130 -5.59 11.11 -2.90
CA VAL A 130 -6.79 11.27 -2.09
C VAL A 130 -7.97 11.79 -2.92
N ASN A 131 -7.73 12.78 -3.76
CA ASN A 131 -8.75 13.41 -4.62
C ASN A 131 -8.99 12.63 -5.92
N LYS A 132 -8.21 11.57 -6.19
CA LYS A 132 -8.26 10.75 -7.42
C LYS A 132 -8.07 11.56 -8.69
N THR A 133 -7.27 12.62 -8.62
CA THR A 133 -6.95 13.53 -9.72
C THR A 133 -5.52 13.34 -10.23
N GLY A 134 -4.65 12.70 -9.44
CA GLY A 134 -3.27 12.40 -9.82
C GLY A 134 -3.16 11.18 -10.74
N PRO A 135 -2.17 11.16 -11.66
CA PRO A 135 -1.89 9.99 -12.47
C PRO A 135 -1.22 8.89 -11.63
N PHE A 136 -1.32 7.65 -12.11
CA PHE A 136 -0.47 6.56 -11.59
C PHE A 136 1.01 6.93 -11.79
N LYS A 137 1.81 6.75 -10.76
CA LYS A 137 3.24 7.09 -10.77
C LYS A 137 4.10 5.99 -10.16
N VAL A 138 5.28 5.78 -10.73
CA VAL A 138 6.32 4.90 -10.21
C VAL A 138 7.39 5.74 -9.55
N TYR A 139 7.66 5.48 -8.27
CA TYR A 139 8.73 6.13 -7.48
C TYR A 139 9.96 5.22 -7.48
N ARG A 140 11.00 5.64 -8.18
CA ARG A 140 12.25 4.89 -8.37
C ARG A 140 13.41 5.46 -7.59
#